data_8d9cc1c53b8c00c735db26dfa8396bb9
#
_entry.id   8d9cc1c53b8c00c735db26dfa8396bb9
#
_cell.length_a   1.000
_cell.length_b   1.000
_cell.length_c   1.000
_cell.angle_alpha   90.00
_cell.angle_beta   90.00
_cell.angle_gamma   90.00
#
_symmetry.space_group_name_H-M   'P 1'
#
loop_
_entity.id
_entity.type
_entity.pdbx_description
1 polymer ?
#
loop_
_entity_poly.entity_id
_entity_poly.type
_entity_poly.pdbx_seq_one_letter_code
_entity_poly.pdbx_strand_id
1 'polypeptide(L)'
;PVKAAPKKPAPKKAVKGKAKEAEKPKKEAKAIHSSYSNILLRPIVTEKAASLGEDKVVFQVPLDVNKVQVKKAVHAIYGIRPVKIRMITLKGKSIRNKFSRALGARSAIKKAIVSLPKGKRIDVFENV
;
A
#
# COMPACT_ATOMS: atom_id res chain seq x y z
N PRO A 1 14.21 43.37 44.43
CA PRO A 1 13.63 44.17 43.38
C PRO A 1 13.67 43.43 42.07
N VAL A 2 12.53 43.05 41.62
CA VAL A 2 11.67 43.71 40.64
C VAL A 2 12.27 43.85 39.24
N LYS A 3 11.67 43.21 38.26
CA LYS A 3 11.17 43.66 36.95
C LYS A 3 11.36 42.56 35.92
N ALA A 4 10.33 42.01 35.49
CA ALA A 4 9.32 42.43 34.53
C ALA A 4 9.61 41.88 33.12
N ALA A 5 8.69 41.05 32.66
CA ALA A 5 8.51 40.67 31.24
C ALA A 5 8.05 41.90 30.41
N PRO A 6 8.23 41.84 29.10
CA PRO A 6 7.03 41.95 28.30
C PRO A 6 7.01 41.04 27.02
N LYS A 7 5.88 40.40 26.81
CA LYS A 7 4.89 40.64 25.74
C LYS A 7 5.34 40.47 24.28
N LYS A 8 4.65 39.46 23.70
CA LYS A 8 4.24 39.28 22.29
C LYS A 8 4.12 40.60 21.47
N PRO A 9 4.19 40.50 20.11
CA PRO A 9 2.97 40.19 19.41
C PRO A 9 3.14 39.28 18.15
N ALA A 10 2.06 38.61 17.79
CA ALA A 10 1.81 38.05 16.47
C ALA A 10 1.42 39.16 15.48
N PRO A 11 1.57 38.93 14.19
CA PRO A 11 0.51 39.36 13.30
C PRO A 11 -0.04 38.25 12.40
N LYS A 12 -1.35 38.21 12.35
CA LYS A 12 -2.19 37.62 11.32
C LYS A 12 -1.86 38.23 9.97
N LYS A 13 -1.81 37.39 8.94
CA LYS A 13 -2.30 37.77 7.60
C LYS A 13 -2.84 36.55 6.89
N ALA A 14 -4.15 36.53 6.75
CA ALA A 14 -4.89 35.76 5.80
C ALA A 14 -4.57 36.27 4.39
N VAL A 15 -4.30 35.35 3.47
CA VAL A 15 -4.47 35.63 2.04
C VAL A 15 -5.25 34.47 1.43
N LYS A 16 -6.46 34.80 1.06
CA LYS A 16 -7.32 34.14 0.09
C LYS A 16 -6.55 33.92 -1.21
N GLY A 17 -6.58 32.73 -1.74
CA GLY A 17 -6.08 32.39 -3.07
C GLY A 17 -6.77 31.16 -3.61
N LYS A 18 -7.99 31.36 -4.10
CA LYS A 18 -8.64 30.85 -5.31
C LYS A 18 -8.23 29.43 -5.78
N ALA A 19 -9.22 28.54 -5.71
CA ALA A 19 -9.37 27.35 -6.52
C ALA A 19 -8.95 27.59 -7.98
N LYS A 20 -8.07 26.72 -8.47
CA LYS A 20 -7.98 26.36 -9.88
C LYS A 20 -7.98 24.85 -9.94
N GLU A 21 -9.15 24.32 -10.10
CA GLU A 21 -9.48 23.07 -10.74
C GLU A 21 -8.86 23.13 -12.14
N ALA A 22 -7.88 22.31 -12.35
CA ALA A 22 -7.33 22.07 -13.68
C ALA A 22 -7.33 20.55 -13.89
N GLU A 23 -8.31 20.10 -14.66
CA GLU A 23 -8.30 18.83 -15.35
C GLU A 23 -6.91 18.56 -15.94
N LYS A 24 -6.22 17.57 -15.42
CA LYS A 24 -5.05 16.98 -16.06
C LYS A 24 -5.43 15.65 -16.70
N PRO A 25 -4.95 15.43 -17.92
CA PRO A 25 -5.57 14.53 -18.88
C PRO A 25 -5.32 13.05 -18.57
N LYS A 26 -6.27 12.24 -18.99
CA LYS A 26 -6.33 10.76 -18.97
C LYS A 26 -5.07 10.00 -19.46
N LYS A 27 -4.08 10.68 -20.02
CA LYS A 27 -2.84 10.06 -20.50
C LYS A 27 -1.83 9.73 -19.39
N GLU A 28 -1.80 10.51 -18.30
CA GLU A 28 -0.91 10.23 -17.16
C GLU A 28 -1.39 9.03 -16.32
N ALA A 29 -2.69 8.78 -16.29
CA ALA A 29 -3.25 7.66 -15.56
C ALA A 29 -2.79 6.29 -16.10
N LYS A 30 -2.64 6.16 -17.42
CA LYS A 30 -2.19 4.91 -18.07
C LYS A 30 -0.71 4.61 -17.82
N ALA A 31 0.15 5.63 -17.83
CA ALA A 31 1.59 5.48 -17.54
C ALA A 31 1.85 5.17 -16.06
N ILE A 32 1.06 5.76 -15.16
CA ILE A 32 1.14 5.52 -13.72
C ILE A 32 0.71 4.08 -13.40
N HIS A 33 -0.33 3.57 -14.08
CA HIS A 33 -0.85 2.22 -13.88
C HIS A 33 0.20 1.14 -14.23
N SER A 34 0.96 1.33 -15.31
CA SER A 34 2.00 0.38 -15.72
C SER A 34 3.18 0.31 -14.76
N SER A 35 3.55 1.42 -14.13
CA SER A 35 4.66 1.46 -13.16
C SER A 35 4.34 0.79 -11.83
N TYR A 36 3.07 0.71 -11.45
CA TYR A 36 2.66 0.13 -10.17
C TYR A 36 2.07 -1.29 -10.29
N SER A 37 1.76 -1.77 -11.51
CA SER A 37 1.25 -3.13 -11.74
C SER A 37 2.23 -4.21 -11.29
N ASN A 38 3.53 -3.96 -11.42
CA ASN A 38 4.56 -4.89 -10.95
C ASN A 38 4.72 -4.94 -9.42
N ILE A 39 4.11 -4.02 -8.67
CA ILE A 39 4.16 -3.99 -7.21
C ILE A 39 3.07 -4.88 -6.60
N LEU A 40 1.89 -4.92 -7.22
CA LEU A 40 0.78 -5.79 -6.80
C LEU A 40 0.66 -6.93 -7.81
N LEU A 41 1.27 -8.09 -7.50
CA LEU A 41 1.31 -9.23 -8.44
C LEU A 41 -0.07 -9.87 -8.60
N ARG A 42 -0.68 -10.24 -7.49
CA ARG A 42 -2.01 -10.88 -7.49
C ARG A 42 -2.68 -10.77 -6.13
N PRO A 43 -3.99 -10.73 -6.07
CA PRO A 43 -4.73 -10.86 -4.83
C PRO A 43 -4.66 -12.30 -4.31
N ILE A 44 -4.68 -12.45 -2.99
CA ILE A 44 -4.71 -13.75 -2.33
C ILE A 44 -6.07 -13.90 -1.67
N VAL A 45 -6.90 -14.74 -2.26
CA VAL A 45 -8.22 -15.09 -1.73
C VAL A 45 -8.12 -16.48 -1.09
N THR A 46 -8.17 -16.51 0.23
CA THR A 46 -8.17 -17.73 1.05
C THR A 46 -9.22 -17.56 2.14
N GLU A 47 -9.71 -18.64 2.72
CA GLU A 47 -10.65 -18.61 3.86
C GLU A 47 -10.11 -17.70 4.99
N LYS A 48 -8.80 -17.79 5.26
CA LYS A 48 -8.14 -16.93 6.24
C LYS A 48 -8.11 -15.46 5.84
N ALA A 49 -8.02 -15.16 4.55
CA ALA A 49 -8.10 -13.78 4.07
C ALA A 49 -9.53 -13.24 4.18
N ALA A 50 -10.53 -14.07 3.86
CA ALA A 50 -11.93 -13.74 4.00
C ALA A 50 -12.34 -13.51 5.45
N SER A 51 -11.82 -14.31 6.40
CA SER A 51 -12.09 -14.14 7.83
C SER A 51 -11.46 -12.87 8.44
N LEU A 52 -10.57 -12.16 7.73
CA LEU A 52 -10.02 -10.88 8.19
C LEU A 52 -11.04 -9.73 8.12
N GLY A 53 -12.17 -9.93 7.46
CA GLY A 53 -13.23 -8.94 7.25
C GLY A 53 -13.09 -8.22 5.89
N GLU A 54 -14.18 -7.65 5.46
CA GLU A 54 -14.33 -7.01 4.14
C GLU A 54 -13.45 -5.77 3.96
N ASP A 55 -13.05 -5.13 5.06
CA ASP A 55 -12.16 -3.97 5.05
C ASP A 55 -10.68 -4.32 4.82
N LYS A 56 -10.33 -5.62 4.69
CA LYS A 56 -8.94 -6.03 4.55
C LYS A 56 -8.75 -6.92 3.32
N VAL A 57 -7.79 -6.55 2.50
CA VAL A 57 -7.43 -7.30 1.29
C VAL A 57 -5.97 -7.73 1.37
N VAL A 58 -5.69 -8.94 0.91
CA VAL A 58 -4.34 -9.51 0.92
C VAL A 58 -3.82 -9.59 -0.50
N PHE A 59 -2.66 -8.99 -0.73
CA PHE A 59 -1.97 -9.04 -2.03
C PHE A 59 -0.63 -9.77 -1.90
N GLN A 60 -0.28 -10.53 -2.93
CA GLN A 60 1.07 -11.01 -3.11
C GLN A 60 1.90 -9.89 -3.75
N VAL A 61 3.07 -9.63 -3.16
CA VAL A 61 4.00 -8.60 -3.62
C VAL A 61 5.40 -9.18 -3.80
N PRO A 62 6.25 -8.60 -4.64
CA PRO A 62 7.66 -8.97 -4.74
C PRO A 62 8.39 -8.80 -3.41
N LEU A 63 9.51 -9.51 -3.25
CA LEU A 63 10.30 -9.49 -2.01
C LEU A 63 10.91 -8.12 -1.71
N ASP A 64 11.28 -7.38 -2.75
CA ASP A 64 11.98 -6.09 -2.66
C ASP A 64 11.05 -4.91 -2.35
N VAL A 65 9.73 -5.10 -2.44
CA VAL A 65 8.74 -4.02 -2.29
C VAL A 65 8.57 -3.62 -0.83
N ASN A 66 8.55 -2.30 -0.56
CA ASN A 66 8.36 -1.72 0.75
C ASN A 66 6.88 -1.28 0.98
N LYS A 67 6.48 -1.08 2.24
CA LYS A 67 5.13 -0.63 2.64
C LYS A 67 4.68 0.66 1.93
N VAL A 68 5.60 1.61 1.77
CA VAL A 68 5.32 2.89 1.12
C VAL A 68 4.98 2.71 -0.36
N GLN A 69 5.69 1.82 -1.04
CA GLN A 69 5.43 1.49 -2.45
C GLN A 69 4.07 0.81 -2.61
N VAL A 70 3.73 -0.15 -1.73
CA VAL A 70 2.39 -0.79 -1.73
C VAL A 70 1.29 0.25 -1.50
N LYS A 71 1.49 1.21 -0.58
CA LYS A 71 0.53 2.28 -0.32
C LYS A 71 0.27 3.13 -1.57
N LYS A 72 1.35 3.51 -2.26
CA LYS A 72 1.27 4.29 -3.51
C LYS A 72 0.60 3.48 -4.62
N ALA A 73 0.96 2.20 -4.75
CA ALA A 73 0.38 1.30 -5.76
C ALA A 73 -1.13 1.10 -5.57
N VAL A 74 -1.58 0.81 -4.35
CA VAL A 74 -3.01 0.67 -4.04
C VAL A 74 -3.76 1.98 -4.34
N HIS A 75 -3.18 3.12 -3.98
CA HIS A 75 -3.79 4.41 -4.28
C HIS A 75 -3.85 4.70 -5.78
N ALA A 76 -2.80 4.35 -6.53
CA ALA A 76 -2.73 4.59 -7.97
C ALA A 76 -3.67 3.69 -8.77
N ILE A 77 -3.80 2.41 -8.36
CA ILE A 77 -4.60 1.40 -9.09
C ILE A 77 -6.09 1.49 -8.70
N TYR A 78 -6.39 1.56 -7.41
CA TYR A 78 -7.76 1.50 -6.90
C TYR A 78 -8.32 2.86 -6.46
N GLY A 79 -7.53 3.93 -6.48
CA GLY A 79 -7.95 5.26 -6.01
C GLY A 79 -8.20 5.36 -4.51
N ILE A 80 -7.91 4.31 -3.73
CA ILE A 80 -8.20 4.22 -2.31
C ILE A 80 -6.91 4.37 -1.51
N ARG A 81 -6.89 5.27 -0.53
CA ARG A 81 -5.75 5.41 0.40
C ARG A 81 -5.90 4.42 1.54
N PRO A 82 -5.02 3.41 1.66
CA PRO A 82 -5.09 2.45 2.76
C PRO A 82 -4.75 3.10 4.10
N VAL A 83 -5.46 2.69 5.15
CA VAL A 83 -5.24 3.14 6.53
C VAL A 83 -3.99 2.49 7.11
N LYS A 84 -3.86 1.18 6.96
CA LYS A 84 -2.75 0.39 7.51
C LYS A 84 -2.30 -0.67 6.53
N ILE A 85 -0.99 -0.92 6.49
CA ILE A 85 -0.41 -2.02 5.70
C ILE A 85 0.49 -2.84 6.61
N ARG A 86 0.27 -4.14 6.62
CA ARG A 86 1.12 -5.13 7.29
C ARG A 86 1.80 -5.99 6.23
N MET A 87 3.10 -6.18 6.36
CA MET A 87 3.87 -7.03 5.45
C MET A 87 4.27 -8.30 6.19
N ILE A 88 4.12 -9.44 5.51
CA ILE A 88 4.50 -10.75 6.01
C ILE A 88 5.35 -11.43 4.95
N THR A 89 6.55 -11.84 5.32
CA THR A 89 7.42 -12.63 4.45
C THR A 89 7.39 -14.09 4.91
N LEU A 90 6.98 -14.96 4.02
CA LEU A 90 6.97 -16.41 4.22
C LEU A 90 8.25 -16.97 3.59
N LYS A 91 9.13 -17.48 4.41
CA LYS A 91 10.34 -18.19 3.93
C LYS A 91 9.92 -19.49 3.22
N GLY A 92 10.59 -19.82 2.14
CA GLY A 92 10.40 -21.09 1.44
C GLY A 92 10.78 -22.27 2.32
N LYS A 93 10.05 -23.36 2.16
CA LYS A 93 10.39 -24.62 2.86
C LYS A 93 11.67 -25.21 2.28
N SER A 94 12.55 -25.73 3.14
CA SER A 94 13.71 -26.50 2.72
C SER A 94 13.27 -27.82 2.08
N ILE A 95 13.87 -28.18 0.97
CA ILE A 95 13.63 -29.42 0.26
C ILE A 95 14.96 -30.15 0.12
N ARG A 96 14.97 -31.41 0.49
CA ARG A 96 16.12 -32.28 0.24
C ARG A 96 15.92 -33.01 -1.07
N ASN A 97 16.88 -32.88 -1.97
CA ASN A 97 16.87 -33.63 -3.21
C ASN A 97 17.19 -35.11 -2.91
N LYS A 98 16.34 -36.01 -3.40
CA LYS A 98 16.51 -37.45 -3.17
C LYS A 98 17.77 -38.02 -3.84
N PHE A 99 18.16 -37.47 -4.97
CA PHE A 99 19.29 -37.98 -5.77
C PHE A 99 20.65 -37.39 -5.32
N SER A 100 20.73 -36.09 -5.18
CA SER A 100 22.00 -35.40 -4.87
C SER A 100 22.24 -35.15 -3.39
N ARG A 101 21.27 -35.48 -2.51
CA ARG A 101 21.28 -35.15 -1.07
C ARG A 101 21.49 -33.66 -0.76
N ALA A 102 21.52 -32.81 -1.79
CA ALA A 102 21.66 -31.37 -1.65
C ALA A 102 20.40 -30.76 -1.01
N LEU A 103 20.61 -29.79 -0.15
CA LEU A 103 19.52 -29.00 0.46
C LEU A 103 19.20 -27.81 -0.45
N GLY A 104 17.98 -27.75 -0.91
CA GLY A 104 17.40 -26.61 -1.62
C GLY A 104 16.32 -25.95 -0.79
N ALA A 105 15.86 -24.78 -1.21
CA ALA A 105 14.70 -24.12 -0.62
C ALA A 105 13.75 -23.65 -1.71
N ARG A 106 12.43 -23.72 -1.45
CA ARG A 106 11.43 -23.08 -2.32
C ARG A 106 11.56 -21.55 -2.22
N SER A 107 11.09 -20.85 -3.24
CA SER A 107 11.06 -19.40 -3.24
C SER A 107 10.25 -18.84 -2.06
N ALA A 108 10.73 -17.75 -1.47
CA ALA A 108 9.99 -17.03 -0.45
C ALA A 108 8.84 -16.25 -1.10
N ILE A 109 7.76 -16.04 -0.35
CA ILE A 109 6.58 -15.29 -0.77
C ILE A 109 6.36 -14.14 0.20
N LYS A 110 6.18 -12.94 -0.31
CA LYS A 110 5.82 -11.77 0.49
C LYS A 110 4.35 -11.42 0.27
N LYS A 111 3.63 -11.20 1.37
CA LYS A 111 2.21 -10.84 1.39
C LYS A 111 2.04 -9.47 2.03
N ALA A 112 1.19 -8.65 1.45
CA ALA A 112 0.78 -7.36 2.01
C ALA A 112 -0.69 -7.44 2.42
N ILE A 113 -0.98 -7.26 3.70
CA ILE A 113 -2.33 -7.12 4.22
C ILE A 113 -2.64 -5.63 4.25
N VAL A 114 -3.56 -5.22 3.41
CA VAL A 114 -3.99 -3.83 3.24
C VAL A 114 -5.29 -3.62 3.98
N SER A 115 -5.32 -2.72 4.95
CA SER A 115 -6.54 -2.30 5.64
C SER A 115 -7.09 -1.05 4.98
N LEU A 116 -8.31 -1.13 4.48
CA LEU A 116 -9.03 -0.06 3.83
C LEU A 116 -9.78 0.80 4.86
N PRO A 117 -10.16 2.03 4.54
CA PRO A 117 -11.07 2.82 5.36
C PRO A 117 -12.47 2.21 5.32
N LYS A 118 -13.22 2.36 6.41
CA LYS A 118 -14.59 1.86 6.53
C LYS A 118 -15.47 2.31 5.35
N GLY A 119 -16.23 1.36 4.81
CA GLY A 119 -17.15 1.62 3.70
C GLY A 119 -16.51 1.63 2.30
N LYS A 120 -15.20 1.38 2.18
CA LYS A 120 -14.55 1.17 0.88
C LYS A 120 -14.11 -0.27 0.73
N ARG A 121 -14.53 -0.90 -0.36
CA ARG A 121 -14.16 -2.27 -0.73
C ARG A 121 -13.33 -2.23 -2.02
N ILE A 122 -12.49 -3.21 -2.20
CA ILE A 122 -11.79 -3.47 -3.45
C ILE A 122 -12.37 -4.77 -3.97
N ASP A 123 -13.08 -4.68 -5.10
CA ASP A 123 -13.56 -5.87 -5.79
C ASP A 123 -12.40 -6.54 -6.50
N VAL A 124 -11.95 -7.61 -5.87
CA VAL A 124 -10.72 -8.32 -6.24
C VAL A 124 -10.98 -9.26 -7.41
N PHE A 125 -12.26 -9.55 -7.68
CA PHE A 125 -12.67 -10.55 -8.67
C PHE A 125 -12.93 -9.98 -10.07
N GLU A 126 -13.08 -8.67 -10.22
CA GLU A 126 -13.41 -8.07 -11.52
C GLU A 126 -12.22 -7.88 -12.47
N ASN A 127 -10.99 -8.14 -12.01
CA ASN A 127 -9.76 -7.91 -12.78
C ASN A 127 -8.91 -9.18 -12.98
N VAL A 128 -9.53 -10.35 -13.01
CA VAL A 128 -8.85 -11.62 -13.36
C VAL A 128 -9.29 -12.09 -14.73
#